data_57ab80e29b3fc61d1f8208a0d72c3ea0
#
_entry.id   57ab80e29b3fc61d1f8208a0d72c3ea0
#
_cell.length_a   1.000
_cell.length_b   1.000
_cell.length_c   1.000
_cell.angle_alpha   90.00
_cell.angle_beta   90.00
_cell.angle_gamma   90.00
#
_symmetry.space_group_name_H-M   'P 1'
#
loop_
_entity.id
_entity.type
_entity.pdbx_description
1 polymer ?
#
loop_
_entity_poly.entity_id
_entity_poly.type
_entity_poly.pdbx_seq_one_letter_code
_entity_poly.pdbx_strand_id
1 'polypeptide(L)'
;MATDPNYGRRHFLKDSVLSVAKTAQEFVKHRDAPSEQARQEPPARTDWLRPPGAVAEALFLERCTRCGDCLKVCPYGSIKPEPKSGTPVIFPDEMPCHLCEDFPCIASCGTDALLPVAGTREVAMGVATVAHRICTAGQGCHACVARCPTEALAMDFESFRLMVMEERCVGCGLCEHTCKTVNDKVAITITPARALASGGNAR
;
A
#
# COMPACT_ATOMS: atom_id res chain seq x y z
N MET A 1 19.92 -44.13 46.19
CA MET A 1 20.00 -43.84 44.75
C MET A 1 21.01 -44.80 44.14
N ALA A 2 20.53 -45.85 43.51
CA ALA A 2 21.40 -46.87 42.91
C ALA A 2 21.84 -46.35 41.52
N THR A 3 23.13 -46.13 41.37
CA THR A 3 23.76 -45.83 40.09
C THR A 3 23.95 -47.13 39.33
N ASP A 4 23.29 -47.25 38.18
CA ASP A 4 23.43 -48.39 37.26
C ASP A 4 24.89 -48.47 36.75
N PRO A 5 25.65 -49.53 37.05
CA PRO A 5 27.07 -49.58 36.71
C PRO A 5 27.36 -49.85 35.23
N ASN A 6 26.34 -49.94 34.38
CA ASN A 6 26.50 -50.32 32.99
C ASN A 6 26.34 -49.13 31.99
N TYR A 7 26.27 -47.90 32.50
CA TYR A 7 26.18 -46.70 31.67
C TYR A 7 27.58 -46.27 31.19
N GLY A 8 28.13 -47.00 30.22
CA GLY A 8 29.44 -46.71 29.66
C GLY A 8 29.41 -45.56 28.68
N ARG A 9 30.53 -44.82 28.53
CA ARG A 9 30.73 -43.69 27.57
C ARG A 9 30.25 -43.98 26.16
N ARG A 10 30.22 -45.25 25.74
CA ARG A 10 29.73 -45.69 24.44
C ARG A 10 28.20 -45.62 24.31
N HIS A 11 27.43 -45.84 25.37
CA HIS A 11 25.97 -45.68 25.37
C HIS A 11 25.58 -44.23 25.36
N PHE A 12 26.23 -43.38 26.14
CA PHE A 12 26.01 -41.94 26.10
C PHE A 12 26.18 -41.33 24.73
N LEU A 13 27.24 -41.70 23.99
CA LEU A 13 27.48 -41.22 22.64
C LEU A 13 26.42 -41.68 21.64
N LYS A 14 25.95 -42.94 21.72
CA LYS A 14 24.89 -43.47 20.87
C LYS A 14 23.55 -42.76 21.07
N ASP A 15 23.19 -42.55 22.32
CA ASP A 15 21.92 -41.88 22.69
C ASP A 15 21.95 -40.40 22.31
N SER A 16 23.09 -39.74 22.46
CA SER A 16 23.28 -38.35 22.03
C SER A 16 23.18 -38.19 20.52
N VAL A 17 23.81 -39.08 19.75
CA VAL A 17 23.73 -39.02 18.25
C VAL A 17 22.33 -39.34 17.77
N LEU A 18 21.62 -40.31 18.37
CA LEU A 18 20.23 -40.62 18.03
C LEU A 18 19.28 -39.50 18.40
N SER A 19 19.50 -38.82 19.52
CA SER A 19 18.73 -37.64 19.94
C SER A 19 18.90 -36.48 18.94
N VAL A 20 20.15 -36.15 18.56
CA VAL A 20 20.43 -35.11 17.58
C VAL A 20 19.82 -35.43 16.19
N ALA A 21 19.90 -36.70 15.77
CA ALA A 21 19.30 -37.13 14.51
C ALA A 21 17.75 -37.00 14.50
N LYS A 22 17.09 -37.36 15.63
CA LYS A 22 15.64 -37.18 15.75
C LYS A 22 15.24 -35.70 15.74
N THR A 23 15.95 -34.85 16.48
CA THR A 23 15.69 -33.40 16.51
C THR A 23 15.92 -32.78 15.13
N ALA A 24 16.97 -33.21 14.40
CA ALA A 24 17.21 -32.74 13.04
C ALA A 24 16.09 -33.16 12.06
N GLN A 25 15.61 -34.41 12.17
CA GLN A 25 14.47 -34.88 11.33
C GLN A 25 13.16 -34.12 11.64
N GLU A 26 12.88 -33.83 12.92
CA GLU A 26 11.72 -33.01 13.28
C GLU A 26 11.85 -31.59 12.78
N PHE A 27 13.04 -31.00 12.87
CA PHE A 27 13.30 -29.65 12.36
C PHE A 27 13.13 -29.55 10.83
N VAL A 28 13.57 -30.56 10.08
CA VAL A 28 13.37 -30.63 8.63
C VAL A 28 11.89 -30.78 8.30
N LYS A 29 11.16 -31.64 8.98
CA LYS A 29 9.70 -31.81 8.80
C LYS A 29 8.91 -30.53 9.08
N HIS A 30 9.30 -29.77 10.09
CA HIS A 30 8.67 -28.46 10.38
C HIS A 30 9.05 -27.38 9.39
N ARG A 31 10.23 -27.45 8.78
CA ARG A 31 10.68 -26.48 7.77
C ARG A 31 10.01 -26.68 6.41
N ASP A 32 9.72 -27.93 6.06
CA ASP A 32 9.13 -28.30 4.77
C ASP A 32 7.61 -28.43 4.81
N ALA A 33 6.97 -28.31 5.98
CA ALA A 33 5.53 -28.19 6.09
C ALA A 33 5.14 -26.72 5.78
N PRO A 34 4.52 -26.41 4.64
CA PRO A 34 3.98 -25.07 4.41
C PRO A 34 2.95 -24.83 5.51
N SER A 35 3.19 -23.83 6.35
CA SER A 35 2.24 -23.43 7.39
C SER A 35 0.90 -23.16 6.71
N GLU A 36 -0.21 -23.70 7.22
CA GLU A 36 -1.55 -23.41 6.71
C GLU A 36 -1.85 -21.91 6.66
N GLN A 37 -1.15 -21.12 7.48
CA GLN A 37 -1.15 -19.64 7.44
C GLN A 37 -0.54 -19.05 6.17
N ALA A 38 0.36 -19.76 5.47
CA ALA A 38 0.95 -19.32 4.20
C ALA A 38 0.01 -19.52 2.99
N ARG A 39 -1.12 -20.22 3.16
CA ARG A 39 -2.12 -20.46 2.09
C ARG A 39 -3.32 -19.52 2.14
N GLN A 40 -3.47 -18.71 3.17
CA GLN A 40 -4.47 -17.66 3.18
C GLN A 40 -3.92 -16.49 2.37
N GLU A 41 -4.37 -16.39 1.11
CA GLU A 41 -4.15 -15.17 0.33
C GLU A 41 -4.65 -13.98 1.17
N PRO A 42 -3.82 -12.95 1.36
CA PRO A 42 -4.25 -11.76 2.08
C PRO A 42 -5.54 -11.23 1.43
N PRO A 43 -6.49 -10.72 2.21
CA PRO A 43 -7.73 -10.18 1.66
C PRO A 43 -7.40 -9.16 0.58
N ALA A 44 -8.11 -9.23 -0.55
CA ALA A 44 -7.87 -8.35 -1.67
C ALA A 44 -8.01 -6.89 -1.23
N ARG A 45 -6.93 -6.13 -1.35
CA ARG A 45 -6.94 -4.69 -1.06
C ARG A 45 -7.84 -3.97 -2.05
N THR A 46 -8.65 -3.05 -1.55
CA THR A 46 -9.56 -2.21 -2.35
C THR A 46 -9.24 -0.72 -2.23
N ASP A 47 -8.23 -0.37 -1.44
CA ASP A 47 -7.77 0.99 -1.14
C ASP A 47 -6.78 1.57 -2.19
N TRP A 48 -6.56 0.84 -3.29
CA TRP A 48 -5.70 1.28 -4.38
C TRP A 48 -6.34 2.38 -5.24
N LEU A 49 -5.50 3.17 -5.89
CA LEU A 49 -5.86 4.25 -6.79
C LEU A 49 -5.58 3.87 -8.25
N ARG A 50 -6.29 4.47 -9.19
CA ARG A 50 -5.89 4.44 -10.61
C ARG A 50 -4.76 5.46 -10.84
N PRO A 51 -3.89 5.21 -11.84
CA PRO A 51 -2.89 6.19 -12.25
C PRO A 51 -3.51 7.53 -12.68
N PRO A 52 -2.73 8.64 -12.70
CA PRO A 52 -3.18 9.93 -13.21
C PRO A 52 -3.79 9.82 -14.60
N GLY A 53 -4.82 10.61 -14.87
CA GLY A 53 -5.50 10.63 -16.17
C GLY A 53 -6.44 9.44 -16.42
N ALA A 54 -6.59 8.51 -15.48
CA ALA A 54 -7.50 7.38 -15.66
C ALA A 54 -8.94 7.84 -15.90
N VAL A 55 -9.57 7.29 -16.93
CA VAL A 55 -10.99 7.50 -17.22
C VAL A 55 -11.87 6.81 -16.17
N ALA A 56 -13.18 7.01 -16.21
CA ALA A 56 -14.12 6.34 -15.32
C ALA A 56 -13.89 4.82 -15.30
N GLU A 57 -14.03 4.18 -14.13
CA GLU A 57 -13.59 2.79 -13.88
C GLU A 57 -14.10 1.78 -14.92
N ALA A 58 -15.39 1.86 -15.31
CA ALA A 58 -15.96 0.94 -16.32
C ALA A 58 -15.24 1.08 -17.67
N LEU A 59 -15.06 2.31 -18.11
CA LEU A 59 -14.37 2.62 -19.36
C LEU A 59 -12.87 2.30 -19.29
N PHE A 60 -12.26 2.49 -18.12
CA PHE A 60 -10.87 2.14 -17.88
C PHE A 60 -10.64 0.64 -18.07
N LEU A 61 -11.51 -0.19 -17.48
CA LEU A 61 -11.42 -1.65 -17.60
C LEU A 61 -11.64 -2.15 -19.02
N GLU A 62 -12.45 -1.44 -19.82
CA GLU A 62 -12.68 -1.73 -21.23
C GLU A 62 -11.45 -1.38 -22.09
N ARG A 63 -10.84 -0.21 -21.86
CA ARG A 63 -9.73 0.29 -22.68
C ARG A 63 -8.37 -0.27 -22.30
N CYS A 64 -8.16 -0.58 -21.01
CA CYS A 64 -6.87 -1.01 -20.52
C CYS A 64 -6.51 -2.43 -20.99
N THR A 65 -5.53 -2.54 -21.87
CA THR A 65 -5.01 -3.82 -22.39
C THR A 65 -4.04 -4.52 -21.43
N ARG A 66 -3.72 -3.92 -20.29
CA ARG A 66 -2.74 -4.45 -19.30
C ARG A 66 -1.33 -4.61 -19.86
N CYS A 67 -0.94 -3.80 -20.85
CA CYS A 67 0.38 -3.86 -21.49
C CYS A 67 1.55 -3.62 -20.54
N GLY A 68 1.31 -2.93 -19.42
CA GLY A 68 2.31 -2.64 -18.40
C GLY A 68 3.26 -1.49 -18.78
N ASP A 69 3.04 -0.75 -19.86
CA ASP A 69 3.93 0.33 -20.27
C ASP A 69 3.94 1.48 -19.26
N CYS A 70 2.78 1.86 -18.71
CA CYS A 70 2.69 2.86 -17.65
C CYS A 70 3.47 2.47 -16.36
N LEU A 71 3.63 1.16 -16.10
CA LEU A 71 4.42 0.67 -14.97
C LEU A 71 5.92 0.88 -15.21
N LYS A 72 6.37 0.57 -16.44
CA LYS A 72 7.80 0.61 -16.81
C LYS A 72 8.36 2.03 -16.82
N VAL A 73 7.54 2.99 -17.24
CA VAL A 73 7.96 4.40 -17.37
C VAL A 73 7.81 5.20 -16.07
N CYS A 74 7.18 4.65 -15.03
CA CYS A 74 7.03 5.34 -13.76
C CYS A 74 8.38 5.46 -13.05
N PRO A 75 8.97 6.66 -12.91
CA PRO A 75 10.31 6.82 -12.34
C PRO A 75 10.38 6.45 -10.85
N TYR A 76 9.25 6.47 -10.17
CA TYR A 76 9.14 6.14 -8.75
C TYR A 76 8.67 4.70 -8.50
N GLY A 77 8.29 3.95 -9.55
CA GLY A 77 7.73 2.60 -9.39
C GLY A 77 6.41 2.57 -8.62
N SER A 78 5.66 3.67 -8.63
CA SER A 78 4.40 3.81 -7.89
C SER A 78 3.28 2.97 -8.48
N ILE A 79 3.32 2.70 -9.79
CA ILE A 79 2.28 1.94 -10.49
C ILE A 79 2.65 0.46 -10.46
N LYS A 80 1.75 -0.36 -9.94
CA LYS A 80 1.89 -1.82 -9.85
C LYS A 80 0.72 -2.52 -10.52
N PRO A 81 0.87 -3.77 -10.97
CA PRO A 81 -0.27 -4.55 -11.42
C PRO A 81 -1.14 -4.94 -10.22
N GLU A 82 -2.44 -4.77 -10.32
CA GLU A 82 -3.39 -5.29 -9.33
C GLU A 82 -3.34 -6.84 -9.37
N PRO A 83 -3.20 -7.52 -8.21
CA PRO A 83 -2.92 -8.95 -8.18
C PRO A 83 -3.95 -9.83 -8.89
N LYS A 84 -5.22 -9.45 -8.89
CA LYS A 84 -6.29 -10.25 -9.50
C LYS A 84 -6.54 -9.92 -10.96
N SER A 85 -6.62 -8.63 -11.30
CA SER A 85 -7.00 -8.17 -12.64
C SER A 85 -5.79 -7.89 -13.54
N GLY A 86 -4.59 -7.69 -12.98
CA GLY A 86 -3.40 -7.25 -13.70
C GLY A 86 -3.46 -5.80 -14.17
N THR A 87 -4.50 -5.05 -13.83
CA THR A 87 -4.65 -3.64 -14.23
C THR A 87 -3.74 -2.73 -13.39
N PRO A 88 -3.25 -1.60 -13.93
CA PRO A 88 -2.38 -0.70 -13.20
C PRO A 88 -3.08 -0.02 -12.02
N VAL A 89 -2.45 -0.09 -10.86
CA VAL A 89 -2.91 0.52 -9.61
C VAL A 89 -1.75 1.16 -8.84
N ILE A 90 -2.08 2.05 -7.92
CA ILE A 90 -1.16 2.68 -6.98
C ILE A 90 -1.66 2.38 -5.58
N PHE A 91 -0.79 1.88 -4.71
CA PHE A 91 -1.04 1.74 -3.27
C PHE A 91 -0.43 2.93 -2.56
N PRO A 92 -1.23 3.92 -2.15
CA PRO A 92 -0.73 5.20 -1.65
C PRO A 92 0.12 5.07 -0.37
N ASP A 93 -0.18 4.10 0.47
CA ASP A 93 0.54 3.83 1.71
C ASP A 93 1.91 3.17 1.48
N GLU A 94 2.12 2.50 0.33
CA GLU A 94 3.38 1.86 -0.03
C GLU A 94 4.28 2.77 -0.87
N MET A 95 3.75 3.21 -2.00
CA MET A 95 4.46 4.06 -2.96
C MET A 95 3.48 5.02 -3.64
N PRO A 96 3.36 6.26 -3.14
CA PRO A 96 2.41 7.25 -3.62
C PRO A 96 2.77 7.79 -5.00
N CYS A 97 1.82 8.43 -5.68
CA CYS A 97 2.09 9.17 -6.91
C CYS A 97 2.83 10.47 -6.62
N HIS A 98 3.93 10.72 -7.31
CA HIS A 98 4.74 11.92 -7.14
C HIS A 98 4.34 13.07 -8.08
N LEU A 99 3.29 12.92 -8.88
CA LEU A 99 2.78 13.95 -9.80
C LEU A 99 3.89 14.51 -10.69
N CYS A 100 4.52 13.64 -11.48
CA CYS A 100 5.58 14.03 -12.43
C CYS A 100 5.07 15.14 -13.37
N GLU A 101 5.94 16.09 -13.72
CA GLU A 101 5.58 17.25 -14.55
C GLU A 101 5.07 16.85 -15.94
N ASP A 102 5.69 15.82 -16.52
CA ASP A 102 5.41 15.31 -17.88
C ASP A 102 4.44 14.11 -17.92
N PHE A 103 4.01 13.60 -16.76
CA PHE A 103 3.15 12.41 -16.64
C PHE A 103 3.51 11.28 -17.61
N PRO A 104 4.70 10.68 -17.53
CA PRO A 104 5.16 9.68 -18.50
C PRO A 104 4.24 8.46 -18.59
N CYS A 105 3.52 8.14 -17.51
CA CYS A 105 2.53 7.07 -17.50
C CYS A 105 1.33 7.34 -18.41
N ILE A 106 0.91 8.60 -18.54
CA ILE A 106 -0.14 9.02 -19.47
C ILE A 106 0.39 8.96 -20.90
N ALA A 107 1.57 9.55 -21.13
CA ALA A 107 2.19 9.60 -22.47
C ALA A 107 2.46 8.21 -23.04
N SER A 108 2.69 7.20 -22.21
CA SER A 108 2.91 5.81 -22.64
C SER A 108 1.63 5.01 -22.91
N CYS A 109 0.44 5.58 -22.59
CA CYS A 109 -0.83 4.86 -22.74
C CYS A 109 -1.36 4.96 -24.18
N GLY A 110 -1.16 3.91 -24.97
CA GLY A 110 -1.63 3.87 -26.38
C GLY A 110 -3.12 3.49 -26.54
N THR A 111 -3.88 3.33 -25.45
CA THR A 111 -5.29 2.86 -25.51
C THR A 111 -6.29 3.87 -24.97
N ASP A 112 -5.84 5.09 -24.64
CA ASP A 112 -6.66 6.15 -24.05
C ASP A 112 -7.39 5.72 -22.75
N ALA A 113 -6.86 4.72 -22.05
CA ALA A 113 -7.29 4.39 -20.69
C ALA A 113 -6.81 5.45 -19.68
N LEU A 114 -5.69 6.10 -19.99
CA LEU A 114 -5.17 7.29 -19.33
C LEU A 114 -5.20 8.44 -20.30
N LEU A 115 -5.97 9.48 -20.00
CA LEU A 115 -6.09 10.67 -20.83
C LEU A 115 -5.14 11.78 -20.39
N PRO A 116 -4.65 12.60 -21.32
CA PRO A 116 -3.86 13.78 -21.01
C PRO A 116 -4.55 14.70 -20.00
N VAL A 117 -3.77 15.27 -19.09
CA VAL A 117 -4.18 16.30 -18.15
C VAL A 117 -3.36 17.55 -18.38
N ALA A 118 -3.95 18.75 -18.28
CA ALA A 118 -3.24 20.00 -18.53
C ALA A 118 -2.27 20.37 -17.40
N GLY A 119 -2.41 19.69 -16.25
CA GLY A 119 -1.52 19.89 -15.11
C GLY A 119 -1.91 19.07 -13.88
N THR A 120 -1.10 19.19 -12.83
CA THR A 120 -1.28 18.40 -11.61
C THR A 120 -2.64 18.61 -10.93
N ARG A 121 -3.25 19.79 -11.08
CA ARG A 121 -4.55 20.11 -10.48
C ARG A 121 -5.75 19.46 -11.18
N GLU A 122 -5.57 18.97 -12.39
CA GLU A 122 -6.61 18.23 -13.12
C GLU A 122 -6.60 16.73 -12.82
N VAL A 123 -5.57 16.27 -12.11
CA VAL A 123 -5.49 14.88 -11.68
C VAL A 123 -6.55 14.63 -10.61
N ALA A 124 -7.34 13.55 -10.77
CA ALA A 124 -8.43 13.20 -9.87
C ALA A 124 -8.37 11.70 -9.53
N MET A 125 -7.37 11.29 -8.74
CA MET A 125 -7.22 9.90 -8.32
C MET A 125 -8.08 9.56 -7.09
N GLY A 126 -8.44 10.56 -6.29
CA GLY A 126 -9.21 10.42 -5.06
C GLY A 126 -9.13 11.67 -4.18
N VAL A 127 -9.64 11.55 -2.95
CA VAL A 127 -9.63 12.64 -1.97
C VAL A 127 -9.12 12.12 -0.63
N ALA A 128 -8.30 12.92 0.06
CA ALA A 128 -7.80 12.61 1.38
C ALA A 128 -8.90 12.72 2.44
N THR A 129 -8.96 11.74 3.33
CA THR A 129 -9.88 11.73 4.48
C THR A 129 -9.08 11.59 5.76
N VAL A 130 -9.42 12.40 6.78
CA VAL A 130 -8.70 12.46 8.06
C VAL A 130 -9.50 11.83 9.18
N ALA A 131 -8.94 10.84 9.84
CA ALA A 131 -9.45 10.29 11.08
C ALA A 131 -8.95 11.10 12.28
N HIS A 132 -9.64 12.21 12.60
CA HIS A 132 -9.21 13.16 13.63
C HIS A 132 -8.99 12.54 15.02
N ARG A 133 -9.64 11.41 15.32
CA ARG A 133 -9.50 10.72 16.63
C ARG A 133 -8.09 10.16 16.88
N ILE A 134 -7.37 9.87 15.81
CA ILE A 134 -6.01 9.29 15.87
C ILE A 134 -4.96 10.20 15.24
N CYS A 135 -5.38 11.34 14.67
CA CYS A 135 -4.48 12.33 14.10
C CYS A 135 -3.76 13.10 15.21
N THR A 136 -2.44 13.16 15.14
CA THR A 136 -1.59 13.85 16.10
C THR A 136 -1.37 15.33 15.79
N ALA A 137 -2.19 15.91 14.90
CA ALA A 137 -2.12 17.34 14.53
C ALA A 137 -2.24 18.26 15.77
N GLY A 138 -3.14 17.96 16.70
CA GLY A 138 -3.28 18.66 17.97
C GLY A 138 -2.05 18.58 18.89
N GLN A 139 -1.11 17.70 18.60
CA GLN A 139 0.17 17.56 19.29
C GLN A 139 1.33 18.19 18.50
N GLY A 140 1.03 18.98 17.46
CA GLY A 140 2.01 19.68 16.65
C GLY A 140 2.51 18.94 15.41
N CYS A 141 1.94 17.77 15.07
CA CYS A 141 2.30 17.08 13.84
C CYS A 141 1.71 17.78 12.61
N HIS A 142 2.56 18.13 11.65
CA HIS A 142 2.18 18.76 10.37
C HIS A 142 2.92 18.15 9.18
N ALA A 143 3.46 16.93 9.32
CA ALA A 143 4.31 16.29 8.32
C ALA A 143 3.62 16.12 6.96
N CYS A 144 2.32 15.75 6.94
CA CYS A 144 1.54 15.61 5.71
C CYS A 144 1.28 16.95 5.01
N VAL A 145 1.12 18.05 5.77
CA VAL A 145 0.94 19.40 5.21
C VAL A 145 2.17 19.82 4.42
N ALA A 146 3.36 19.66 5.01
CA ALA A 146 4.63 20.02 4.38
C ALA A 146 4.95 19.21 3.11
N ARG A 147 4.29 18.06 2.93
CA ARG A 147 4.51 17.15 1.79
C ARG A 147 3.42 17.25 0.74
N CYS A 148 2.38 18.05 0.94
CA CYS A 148 1.28 18.18 -0.01
C CYS A 148 1.68 19.06 -1.21
N PRO A 149 1.83 18.50 -2.42
CA PRO A 149 2.32 19.26 -3.58
C PRO A 149 1.26 20.21 -4.16
N THR A 150 -0.02 20.01 -3.82
CA THR A 150 -1.14 20.85 -4.26
C THR A 150 -1.62 21.81 -3.19
N GLU A 151 -0.96 21.83 -2.03
CA GLU A 151 -1.34 22.65 -0.87
C GLU A 151 -2.81 22.42 -0.45
N ALA A 152 -3.29 21.19 -0.63
CA ALA A 152 -4.64 20.80 -0.26
C ALA A 152 -4.83 20.55 1.23
N LEU A 153 -3.76 20.58 2.02
CA LEU A 153 -3.77 20.34 3.46
C LEU A 153 -3.36 21.59 4.21
N ALA A 154 -4.12 21.95 5.24
CA ALA A 154 -3.82 23.09 6.11
C ALA A 154 -4.09 22.72 7.58
N MET A 155 -3.39 23.40 8.49
CA MET A 155 -3.71 23.34 9.91
C MET A 155 -4.73 24.43 10.26
N ASP A 156 -5.82 24.03 10.87
CA ASP A 156 -6.70 24.94 11.56
C ASP A 156 -6.14 25.18 12.96
N PHE A 157 -5.67 26.39 13.20
CA PHE A 157 -5.06 26.78 14.47
C PHE A 157 -6.06 27.07 15.58
N GLU A 158 -7.35 27.21 15.27
CA GLU A 158 -8.40 27.39 16.28
C GLU A 158 -8.79 26.04 16.88
N SER A 159 -9.02 25.04 16.05
CA SER A 159 -9.39 23.67 16.48
C SER A 159 -8.20 22.73 16.65
N PHE A 160 -6.99 23.12 16.25
CA PHE A 160 -5.79 22.29 16.17
C PHE A 160 -6.01 21.00 15.35
N ARG A 161 -6.77 21.13 14.27
CA ARG A 161 -7.11 20.01 13.38
C ARG A 161 -6.50 20.19 12.00
N LEU A 162 -6.22 19.06 11.37
CA LEU A 162 -5.85 19.02 9.98
C LEU A 162 -7.09 19.17 9.10
N MET A 163 -7.08 20.14 8.19
CA MET A 163 -8.13 20.39 7.22
C MET A 163 -7.70 19.92 5.82
N VAL A 164 -8.67 19.41 5.06
CA VAL A 164 -8.49 19.01 3.65
C VAL A 164 -9.33 19.94 2.78
N MET A 165 -8.68 20.62 1.85
CA MET A 165 -9.35 21.37 0.79
C MET A 165 -9.57 20.42 -0.38
N GLU A 166 -10.78 19.86 -0.47
CA GLU A 166 -11.12 18.80 -1.44
C GLU A 166 -10.92 19.27 -2.88
N GLU A 167 -11.19 20.54 -3.17
CA GLU A 167 -11.02 21.18 -4.50
C GLU A 167 -9.57 21.26 -4.96
N ARG A 168 -8.60 21.14 -4.04
CA ARG A 168 -7.17 21.10 -4.33
C ARG A 168 -6.59 19.71 -4.26
N CYS A 169 -7.31 18.78 -3.62
CA CYS A 169 -6.82 17.44 -3.39
C CYS A 169 -6.96 16.58 -4.64
N VAL A 170 -5.83 16.10 -5.16
CA VAL A 170 -5.77 15.24 -6.34
C VAL A 170 -5.64 13.75 -6.00
N GLY A 171 -5.59 13.39 -4.70
CA GLY A 171 -5.52 12.02 -4.25
C GLY A 171 -4.18 11.33 -4.52
N CYS A 172 -3.06 12.04 -4.57
CA CYS A 172 -1.74 11.47 -4.90
C CYS A 172 -1.20 10.47 -3.86
N GLY A 173 -1.67 10.55 -2.61
CA GLY A 173 -1.29 9.62 -1.54
C GLY A 173 -0.04 9.99 -0.76
N LEU A 174 0.67 11.07 -1.10
CA LEU A 174 1.88 11.51 -0.37
C LEU A 174 1.62 11.76 1.12
N CYS A 175 0.45 12.28 1.46
CA CYS A 175 0.05 12.52 2.85
C CYS A 175 -0.15 11.21 3.63
N GLU A 176 -0.78 10.21 3.03
CA GLU A 176 -1.00 8.89 3.61
C GLU A 176 0.34 8.17 3.86
N HIS A 177 1.19 8.12 2.84
CA HIS A 177 2.54 7.55 2.95
C HIS A 177 3.37 8.26 4.03
N THR A 178 3.35 9.60 4.05
CA THR A 178 4.07 10.37 5.07
C THR A 178 3.55 10.07 6.47
N CYS A 179 2.21 10.01 6.64
CA CYS A 179 1.62 9.68 7.93
C CYS A 179 2.03 8.29 8.41
N LYS A 180 2.05 7.29 7.53
CA LYS A 180 2.51 5.93 7.82
C LYS A 180 4.00 5.89 8.20
N THR A 181 4.81 6.77 7.62
CA THR A 181 6.25 6.79 7.87
C THR A 181 6.61 7.42 9.23
N VAL A 182 5.82 8.41 9.67
CA VAL A 182 6.16 9.19 10.88
C VAL A 182 5.31 8.86 12.10
N ASN A 183 4.25 8.06 11.95
CA ASN A 183 3.33 7.71 13.03
C ASN A 183 3.05 6.20 13.08
N ASP A 184 2.79 5.67 14.25
CA ASP A 184 2.41 4.26 14.44
C ASP A 184 1.03 3.94 13.86
N LYS A 185 0.15 4.96 13.78
CA LYS A 185 -1.21 4.83 13.23
C LYS A 185 -1.41 5.82 12.10
N VAL A 186 -1.88 5.32 10.97
CA VAL A 186 -2.21 6.16 9.81
C VAL A 186 -3.54 6.86 10.05
N ALA A 187 -3.48 8.19 10.16
CA ALA A 187 -4.64 9.03 10.44
C ALA A 187 -5.22 9.71 9.20
N ILE A 188 -4.54 9.67 8.07
CA ILE A 188 -5.00 10.23 6.79
C ILE A 188 -4.89 9.16 5.72
N THR A 189 -5.97 8.92 5.00
CA THR A 189 -6.06 7.91 3.93
C THR A 189 -6.68 8.53 2.70
N ILE A 190 -6.43 7.94 1.52
CA ILE A 190 -7.05 8.41 0.28
C ILE A 190 -8.27 7.56 -0.05
N THR A 191 -9.44 8.21 -0.15
CA THR A 191 -10.63 7.59 -0.71
C THR A 191 -10.51 7.63 -2.24
N PRO A 192 -10.46 6.48 -2.95
CA PRO A 192 -10.32 6.44 -4.40
C PRO A 192 -11.47 7.13 -5.13
N ALA A 193 -11.20 7.81 -6.25
CA ALA A 193 -12.22 8.48 -7.06
C ALA A 193 -13.38 7.56 -7.47
N ARG A 194 -13.09 6.28 -7.80
CA ARG A 194 -14.11 5.28 -8.12
C ARG A 194 -15.07 4.99 -6.97
N ALA A 195 -14.60 5.08 -5.70
CA ALA A 195 -15.46 4.89 -4.54
C ALA A 195 -16.34 6.11 -4.28
N LEU A 196 -15.85 7.33 -4.56
CA LEU A 196 -16.63 8.56 -4.49
C LEU A 196 -17.76 8.58 -5.52
N ALA A 197 -17.50 8.12 -6.74
CA ALA A 197 -18.50 8.00 -7.79
C ALA A 197 -19.62 6.99 -7.45
N SER A 198 -19.30 5.92 -6.72
CA SER A 198 -20.27 4.90 -6.29
C SER A 198 -21.14 5.36 -5.12
N GLY A 199 -20.66 6.30 -4.29
CA GLY A 199 -21.34 6.81 -3.10
C GLY A 199 -22.37 7.92 -3.38
N GLY A 200 -22.47 8.42 -4.62
CA GLY A 200 -23.35 9.52 -5.01
C GLY A 200 -24.85 9.21 -5.03
N ASN A 201 -25.27 8.01 -4.59
CA ASN A 201 -26.69 7.61 -4.57
C ASN A 201 -27.25 7.34 -3.16
N ALA A 202 -26.63 7.88 -2.12
CA ALA A 202 -27.11 7.79 -0.74
C ALA A 202 -27.21 9.18 -0.11
N ARG A 203 -28.19 9.97 -0.57
CA ARG A 203 -28.82 11.08 0.17
C ARG A 203 -30.31 11.11 -0.11
#